data_a81ddf756b1ad295935a7fb23442c978
#
_entry.id   a81ddf756b1ad295935a7fb23442c978
#
_cell.length_a   1.000
_cell.length_b   1.000
_cell.length_c   1.000
_cell.angle_alpha   90.00
_cell.angle_beta   90.00
_cell.angle_gamma   90.00
#
_symmetry.space_group_name_H-M   'P 1'
#
loop_
_entity.id
_entity.type
_entity.pdbx_description
1 polymer ?
#
loop_
_entity_poly.entity_id
_entity_poly.type
_entity_poly.pdbx_seq_one_letter_code
_entity_poly.pdbx_strand_id
1 'polypeptide(L)'
;MKANARDIRSALERPSPDIRLYLLHGPDASAAAELAGLLAKAMGPEAERIDLDGATLRSDPARLSDEAASMSLFGGARHIRVSPAGEECLEAFTALLEADHAGNPVVALAPTVKSTAKIVKLAIDSRRAMAFGAYEPTAAD
;
A
#
# COMPACT_ATOMS: atom_id res chain seq x y z
N MET A 1 -3.44 -8.60 -6.77
CA MET A 1 -4.78 -9.23 -6.80
C MET A 1 -5.85 -8.16 -6.59
N LYS A 2 -6.90 -8.22 -7.37
CA LYS A 2 -8.02 -7.28 -7.18
C LYS A 2 -8.82 -7.70 -5.94
N ALA A 3 -9.13 -6.73 -5.07
CA ALA A 3 -9.85 -6.98 -3.82
C ALA A 3 -11.17 -6.19 -3.79
N ASN A 4 -12.23 -6.78 -3.24
CA ASN A 4 -13.45 -6.07 -2.91
C ASN A 4 -13.33 -5.44 -1.51
N ALA A 5 -14.36 -4.71 -1.07
CA ALA A 5 -14.33 -4.02 0.22
C ALA A 5 -14.11 -4.98 1.41
N ARG A 6 -14.74 -6.15 1.36
CA ARG A 6 -14.57 -7.16 2.42
C ARG A 6 -13.15 -7.71 2.43
N ASP A 7 -12.62 -8.05 1.26
CA ASP A 7 -11.30 -8.67 1.13
C ASP A 7 -10.20 -7.72 1.58
N ILE A 8 -10.25 -6.47 1.15
CA ILE A 8 -9.21 -5.50 1.53
C ILE A 8 -9.27 -5.19 3.03
N ARG A 9 -10.47 -5.06 3.58
CA ARG A 9 -10.64 -4.80 5.00
C ARG A 9 -10.06 -5.95 5.84
N SER A 10 -10.43 -7.17 5.50
CA SER A 10 -9.94 -8.37 6.19
C SER A 10 -8.42 -8.49 6.09
N ALA A 11 -7.86 -8.22 4.91
CA ALA A 11 -6.41 -8.29 4.68
C ALA A 11 -5.65 -7.26 5.51
N LEU A 12 -6.19 -6.06 5.66
CA LEU A 12 -5.53 -5.01 6.44
C LEU A 12 -5.67 -5.22 7.96
N GLU A 13 -6.76 -5.84 8.38
CA GLU A 13 -6.94 -6.22 9.79
C GLU A 13 -6.04 -7.38 10.20
N ARG A 14 -5.67 -8.24 9.25
CA ARG A 14 -4.81 -9.41 9.47
C ARG A 14 -3.78 -9.50 8.34
N PRO A 15 -2.78 -8.61 8.33
CA PRO A 15 -1.81 -8.60 7.24
C PRO A 15 -1.03 -9.89 7.15
N SER A 16 -0.92 -10.40 5.90
CA SER A 16 -0.17 -11.60 5.58
C SER A 16 1.26 -11.23 5.17
N PRO A 17 2.28 -12.00 5.58
CA PRO A 17 3.64 -11.76 5.11
C PRO A 17 3.81 -11.96 3.59
N ASP A 18 2.85 -12.63 2.95
CA ASP A 18 2.88 -12.83 1.50
C ASP A 18 2.47 -11.60 0.72
N ILE A 19 1.75 -10.66 1.34
CA ILE A 19 1.30 -9.44 0.70
C ILE A 19 2.21 -8.28 1.11
N ARG A 20 2.90 -7.72 0.13
CA ARG A 20 3.85 -6.62 0.33
C ARG A 20 3.24 -5.24 0.15
N LEU A 21 2.22 -5.14 -0.72
CA LEU A 21 1.61 -3.86 -1.09
C LEU A 21 0.09 -3.95 -1.07
N TYR A 22 -0.52 -3.00 -0.37
CA TYR A 22 -1.96 -2.78 -0.38
C TYR A 22 -2.21 -1.43 -1.06
N LEU A 23 -2.67 -1.45 -2.31
CA LEU A 23 -2.90 -0.23 -3.09
C LEU A 23 -4.37 0.19 -3.01
N LEU A 24 -4.61 1.35 -2.44
CA LEU A 24 -5.94 1.94 -2.27
C LEU A 24 -6.06 3.11 -3.24
N HIS A 25 -6.70 2.89 -4.38
CA HIS A 25 -6.81 3.91 -5.43
C HIS A 25 -8.23 4.46 -5.51
N GLY A 26 -8.36 5.68 -6.04
CA GLY A 26 -9.66 6.33 -6.19
C GLY A 26 -9.86 7.50 -5.24
N PRO A 27 -10.88 8.35 -5.51
CA PRO A 27 -11.03 9.64 -4.85
C PRO A 27 -11.64 9.62 -3.45
N ASP A 28 -12.15 8.49 -2.97
CA ASP A 28 -12.72 8.43 -1.62
C ASP A 28 -11.61 8.39 -0.57
N ALA A 29 -11.09 9.58 -0.25
CA ALA A 29 -9.99 9.74 0.69
C ALA A 29 -10.34 9.26 2.10
N SER A 30 -11.59 9.42 2.52
CA SER A 30 -12.03 8.97 3.85
C SER A 30 -11.99 7.45 3.97
N ALA A 31 -12.50 6.75 2.96
CA ALA A 31 -12.47 5.30 2.95
C ALA A 31 -11.04 4.77 2.90
N ALA A 32 -10.19 5.37 2.08
CA ALA A 32 -8.79 4.97 1.98
C ALA A 32 -8.04 5.19 3.30
N ALA A 33 -8.26 6.33 3.95
CA ALA A 33 -7.62 6.62 5.23
C ALA A 33 -8.09 5.67 6.34
N GLU A 34 -9.37 5.33 6.36
CA GLU A 34 -9.92 4.36 7.32
C GLU A 34 -9.27 2.99 7.14
N LEU A 35 -9.16 2.52 5.90
CA LEU A 35 -8.52 1.25 5.59
C LEU A 35 -7.03 1.25 5.97
N ALA A 36 -6.32 2.32 5.66
CA ALA A 36 -4.92 2.44 6.07
C ALA A 36 -4.76 2.41 7.59
N GLY A 37 -5.72 2.98 8.32
CA GLY A 37 -5.76 2.94 9.77
C GLY A 37 -5.92 1.53 10.34
N LEU A 38 -6.60 0.64 9.61
CA LEU A 38 -6.71 -0.76 10.02
C LEU A 38 -5.36 -1.46 10.06
N LEU A 39 -4.51 -1.20 9.07
CA LEU A 39 -3.16 -1.75 9.05
C LEU A 39 -2.35 -1.23 10.23
N ALA A 40 -2.39 0.08 10.49
CA ALA A 40 -1.67 0.67 11.61
C ALA A 40 -2.12 0.04 12.95
N LYS A 41 -3.42 -0.18 13.10
CA LYS A 41 -3.97 -0.82 14.30
C LYS A 41 -3.50 -2.26 14.43
N ALA A 42 -3.50 -3.01 13.32
CA ALA A 42 -3.06 -4.40 13.30
C ALA A 42 -1.57 -4.53 13.66
N MET A 43 -0.74 -3.58 13.25
CA MET A 43 0.68 -3.57 13.55
C MET A 43 0.96 -3.24 15.01
N GLY A 44 0.05 -2.51 15.68
CA GLY A 44 0.15 -2.18 17.09
C GLY A 44 0.73 -0.79 17.36
N PRO A 45 0.51 -0.26 18.59
CA PRO A 45 0.95 1.11 18.94
C PRO A 45 2.48 1.24 19.04
N GLU A 46 3.17 0.14 19.23
CA GLU A 46 4.64 0.14 19.31
C GLU A 46 5.30 0.03 17.92
N ALA A 47 4.52 -0.19 16.87
CA ALA A 47 5.06 -0.32 15.53
C ALA A 47 5.54 1.03 14.99
N GLU A 48 6.68 1.00 14.32
CA GLU A 48 7.22 2.18 13.64
C GLU A 48 6.53 2.37 12.30
N ARG A 49 6.03 3.58 12.04
CA ARG A 49 5.46 3.93 10.73
C ARG A 49 6.42 4.82 9.97
N ILE A 50 6.71 4.44 8.73
CA ILE A 50 7.52 5.22 7.81
C ILE A 50 6.58 5.84 6.78
N ASP A 51 6.59 7.17 6.68
CA ASP A 51 5.78 7.89 5.70
C ASP A 51 6.64 8.30 4.51
N LEU A 52 6.20 7.91 3.31
CA LEU A 52 6.83 8.27 2.05
C LEU A 52 5.76 8.85 1.12
N ASP A 53 6.18 9.59 0.11
CA ASP A 53 5.27 10.10 -0.92
C ASP A 53 5.76 9.74 -2.32
N GLY A 54 4.90 9.99 -3.31
CA GLY A 54 5.22 9.68 -4.70
C GLY A 54 6.42 10.45 -5.23
N ALA A 55 6.58 11.71 -4.83
CA ALA A 55 7.71 12.53 -5.27
C ALA A 55 9.05 11.95 -4.80
N THR A 56 9.11 11.51 -3.55
CA THR A 56 10.29 10.86 -3.00
C THR A 56 10.61 9.58 -3.77
N LEU A 57 9.60 8.76 -4.05
CA LEU A 57 9.80 7.48 -4.73
C LEU A 57 10.10 7.64 -6.22
N ARG A 58 9.69 8.75 -6.83
CA ARG A 58 10.08 9.08 -8.19
C ARG A 58 11.57 9.34 -8.28
N SER A 59 12.10 10.07 -7.30
CA SER A 59 13.53 10.43 -7.25
C SER A 59 14.40 9.27 -6.78
N ASP A 60 13.86 8.42 -5.92
CA ASP A 60 14.60 7.31 -5.31
C ASP A 60 13.71 6.06 -5.23
N PRO A 61 13.51 5.36 -6.35
CA PRO A 61 12.63 4.19 -6.38
C PRO A 61 13.07 3.05 -5.46
N ALA A 62 14.36 2.88 -5.24
CA ALA A 62 14.89 1.81 -4.39
C ALA A 62 14.55 2.01 -2.92
N ARG A 63 14.21 3.23 -2.52
CA ARG A 63 13.93 3.54 -1.12
C ARG A 63 12.78 2.71 -0.56
N LEU A 64 11.73 2.48 -1.34
CA LEU A 64 10.58 1.73 -0.86
C LEU A 64 10.95 0.28 -0.54
N SER A 65 11.63 -0.41 -1.46
CA SER A 65 12.05 -1.79 -1.24
C SER A 65 13.08 -1.91 -0.11
N ASP A 66 13.96 -0.92 0.01
CA ASP A 66 14.95 -0.89 1.09
C ASP A 66 14.26 -0.76 2.46
N GLU A 67 13.29 0.16 2.59
CA GLU A 67 12.55 0.34 3.83
C GLU A 67 11.69 -0.89 4.15
N ALA A 68 11.10 -1.52 3.14
CA ALA A 68 10.28 -2.72 3.33
C ALA A 68 11.10 -3.92 3.78
N ALA A 69 12.36 -3.97 3.43
CA ALA A 69 13.27 -5.05 3.81
C ALA A 69 14.03 -4.76 5.12
N SER A 70 14.02 -3.52 5.59
CA SER A 70 14.81 -3.13 6.75
C SER A 70 14.18 -3.56 8.07
N MET A 71 15.01 -3.68 9.10
CA MET A 71 14.55 -4.01 10.45
C MET A 71 14.45 -2.73 11.27
N SER A 72 13.45 -2.69 12.17
CA SER A 72 13.36 -1.60 13.13
C SER A 72 14.59 -1.60 14.05
N LEU A 73 15.09 -0.40 14.36
CA LEU A 73 16.22 -0.24 15.29
C LEU A 73 15.93 -0.80 16.69
N PHE A 74 14.66 -0.83 17.06
CA PHE A 74 14.24 -1.29 18.38
C PHE A 74 13.64 -2.70 18.38
N GLY A 75 13.78 -3.42 17.25
CA GLY A 75 13.32 -4.81 17.13
C GLY A 75 11.81 -4.98 17.03
N GLY A 76 11.05 -3.90 16.96
CA GLY A 76 9.60 -3.95 16.83
C GLY A 76 9.14 -4.06 15.38
N ALA A 77 7.82 -4.15 15.19
CA ALA A 77 7.22 -4.17 13.87
C ALA A 77 7.36 -2.81 13.17
N ARG A 78 7.35 -2.84 11.85
CA ARG A 78 7.47 -1.63 11.03
C ARG A 78 6.49 -1.75 9.86
N HIS A 79 5.85 -0.64 9.48
CA HIS A 79 5.01 -0.56 8.29
C HIS A 79 5.22 0.77 7.59
N ILE A 80 4.86 0.80 6.31
CA ILE A 80 5.13 1.95 5.45
C ILE A 80 3.83 2.44 4.86
N ARG A 81 3.65 3.77 4.86
CA ARG A 81 2.53 4.42 4.19
C ARG A 81 3.07 5.33 3.10
N VAL A 82 2.60 5.11 1.87
CA VAL A 82 2.92 5.96 0.72
C VAL A 82 1.70 6.81 0.42
N SER A 83 1.80 8.12 0.61
CA SER A 83 0.67 9.03 0.40
C SER A 83 1.15 10.47 0.13
N PRO A 84 0.70 11.11 -0.95
CA PRO A 84 -0.04 10.51 -2.04
C PRO A 84 0.83 9.66 -2.96
N ALA A 85 0.26 8.60 -3.48
CA ALA A 85 0.91 7.76 -4.49
C ALA A 85 0.29 8.03 -5.85
N GLY A 86 1.06 7.87 -6.91
CA GLY A 86 0.59 8.03 -8.28
C GLY A 86 1.42 7.15 -9.22
N GLU A 87 1.24 7.38 -10.53
CA GLU A 87 1.98 6.60 -11.54
C GLU A 87 3.50 6.76 -11.44
N GLU A 88 3.98 7.83 -10.82
CA GLU A 88 5.41 8.03 -10.56
C GLU A 88 5.99 6.97 -9.63
N CYS A 89 5.14 6.21 -8.95
CA CYS A 89 5.56 5.12 -8.07
C CYS A 89 5.74 3.78 -8.78
N LEU A 90 5.47 3.70 -10.09
CA LEU A 90 5.50 2.42 -10.81
C LEU A 90 6.83 1.68 -10.62
N GLU A 91 7.94 2.36 -10.79
CA GLU A 91 9.25 1.75 -10.65
C GLU A 91 9.51 1.28 -9.21
N ALA A 92 9.13 2.10 -8.22
CA ALA A 92 9.29 1.75 -6.81
C ALA A 92 8.43 0.53 -6.43
N PHE A 93 7.19 0.49 -6.89
CA PHE A 93 6.30 -0.63 -6.60
C PHE A 93 6.77 -1.91 -7.30
N THR A 94 7.26 -1.80 -8.53
CA THR A 94 7.82 -2.95 -9.25
C THR A 94 9.02 -3.53 -8.48
N ALA A 95 9.93 -2.66 -8.04
CA ALA A 95 11.09 -3.08 -7.27
C ALA A 95 10.70 -3.76 -5.96
N LEU A 96 9.68 -3.24 -5.27
CA LEU A 96 9.16 -3.84 -4.04
C LEU A 96 8.65 -5.25 -4.27
N LEU A 97 7.88 -5.46 -5.33
CA LEU A 97 7.26 -6.75 -5.62
C LEU A 97 8.26 -7.78 -6.15
N GLU A 98 9.35 -7.32 -6.76
CA GLU A 98 10.40 -8.19 -7.29
C GLU A 98 11.54 -8.45 -6.31
N ALA A 99 11.63 -7.70 -5.22
CA ALA A 99 12.71 -7.86 -4.25
C ALA A 99 12.70 -9.26 -3.62
N ASP A 100 13.88 -9.75 -3.25
CA ASP A 100 14.01 -11.06 -2.62
C ASP A 100 13.32 -11.11 -1.27
N HIS A 101 13.32 -9.99 -0.55
CA HIS A 101 12.77 -9.92 0.79
C HIS A 101 12.08 -8.58 1.03
N ALA A 102 10.91 -8.61 1.68
CA ALA A 102 10.18 -7.42 2.09
C ALA A 102 9.20 -7.80 3.21
N GLY A 103 9.69 -7.78 4.45
CA GLY A 103 8.90 -8.20 5.62
C GLY A 103 7.98 -7.12 6.17
N ASN A 104 8.19 -5.85 5.83
CA ASN A 104 7.35 -4.75 6.33
C ASN A 104 6.24 -4.42 5.33
N PRO A 105 4.97 -4.48 5.73
CA PRO A 105 3.87 -4.21 4.79
C PRO A 105 3.82 -2.74 4.37
N VAL A 106 3.38 -2.51 3.14
CA VAL A 106 3.24 -1.17 2.55
C VAL A 106 1.79 -0.93 2.18
N VAL A 107 1.21 0.18 2.65
CA VAL A 107 -0.10 0.65 2.18
C VAL A 107 0.11 1.94 1.41
N ALA A 108 -0.46 2.01 0.20
CA ALA A 108 -0.35 3.18 -0.68
C ALA A 108 -1.73 3.77 -0.94
N LEU A 109 -1.85 5.09 -0.77
CA LEU A 109 -3.09 5.82 -1.02
C LEU A 109 -2.91 6.66 -2.28
N ALA A 110 -3.70 6.35 -3.31
CA ALA A 110 -3.57 6.93 -4.63
C ALA A 110 -4.88 7.60 -5.08
N PRO A 111 -5.20 8.79 -4.53
CA PRO A 111 -6.51 9.43 -4.72
C PRO A 111 -6.80 9.90 -6.15
N THR A 112 -5.78 10.16 -6.94
CA THR A 112 -5.96 10.63 -8.31
C THR A 112 -5.79 9.55 -9.36
N VAL A 113 -5.53 8.33 -8.93
CA VAL A 113 -5.21 7.21 -9.83
C VAL A 113 -6.49 6.46 -10.22
N LYS A 114 -6.66 6.24 -11.52
CA LYS A 114 -7.81 5.52 -12.07
C LYS A 114 -7.54 4.02 -12.10
N SER A 115 -8.62 3.24 -12.20
CA SER A 115 -8.54 1.78 -12.24
C SER A 115 -7.76 1.24 -13.44
N THR A 116 -7.56 2.06 -14.48
CA THR A 116 -6.81 1.69 -15.68
C THR A 116 -5.32 2.01 -15.58
N ALA A 117 -4.88 2.62 -14.49
CA ALA A 117 -3.48 3.03 -14.32
C ALA A 117 -2.53 1.83 -14.25
N LYS A 118 -1.28 2.06 -14.64
CA LYS A 118 -0.27 1.00 -14.65
C LYS A 118 0.02 0.44 -13.26
N ILE A 119 0.05 1.30 -12.24
CA ILE A 119 0.27 0.82 -10.86
C ILE A 119 -0.87 -0.07 -10.38
N VAL A 120 -2.10 0.20 -10.81
CA VAL A 120 -3.25 -0.65 -10.48
C VAL A 120 -3.13 -2.00 -11.16
N LYS A 121 -2.77 -2.02 -12.45
CA LYS A 121 -2.55 -3.28 -13.17
C LYS A 121 -1.43 -4.09 -12.55
N LEU A 122 -0.35 -3.45 -12.19
CA LEU A 122 0.78 -4.09 -11.51
C LEU A 122 0.30 -4.80 -10.24
N ALA A 123 -0.47 -4.12 -9.41
CA ALA A 123 -0.97 -4.68 -8.16
C ALA A 123 -1.97 -5.82 -8.40
N ILE A 124 -2.87 -5.67 -9.39
CA ILE A 124 -3.84 -6.70 -9.73
C ILE A 124 -3.16 -7.98 -10.22
N ASP A 125 -2.12 -7.84 -11.02
CA ASP A 125 -1.42 -8.97 -11.64
C ASP A 125 -0.45 -9.68 -10.69
N SER A 126 -0.15 -9.08 -9.54
CA SER A 126 0.80 -9.64 -8.59
C SER A 126 0.11 -10.44 -7.50
N ARG A 127 0.69 -11.57 -7.12
CA ARG A 127 0.26 -12.35 -5.95
C ARG A 127 0.76 -11.76 -4.64
N ARG A 128 1.64 -10.77 -4.72
CA ARG A 128 2.25 -10.09 -3.57
C ARG A 128 1.62 -8.75 -3.28
N ALA A 129 0.56 -8.38 -4.01
CA ALA A 129 -0.14 -7.10 -3.84
C ALA A 129 -1.64 -7.28 -3.93
N MET A 130 -2.36 -6.37 -3.28
CA MET A 130 -3.81 -6.24 -3.41
C MET A 130 -4.14 -4.84 -3.87
N ALA A 131 -5.14 -4.71 -4.76
CA ALA A 131 -5.62 -3.41 -5.24
C ALA A 131 -7.11 -3.27 -4.93
N PHE A 132 -7.47 -2.16 -4.31
CA PHE A 132 -8.86 -1.84 -3.99
C PHE A 132 -9.20 -0.43 -4.48
N GLY A 133 -10.33 -0.30 -5.18
CA GLY A 133 -10.84 0.99 -5.65
C GLY A 133 -11.73 1.65 -4.61
N ALA A 134 -11.25 2.74 -4.02
CA ALA A 134 -11.98 3.53 -3.04
C ALA A 134 -12.75 4.65 -3.77
N TYR A 135 -13.95 4.33 -4.22
CA TYR A 135 -14.82 5.27 -4.93
C TYR A 135 -16.03 5.58 -4.07
N GLU A 136 -16.43 6.86 -4.07
CA GLU A 136 -17.62 7.26 -3.34
C GLU A 136 -18.86 6.60 -3.95
N PRO A 137 -19.80 6.13 -3.11
CA PRO A 137 -21.06 5.64 -3.63
C PRO A 137 -21.79 6.72 -4.41
N THR A 138 -22.41 6.35 -5.53
CA THR A 138 -23.26 7.28 -6.27
C THR A 138 -24.62 7.38 -5.62
N ALA A 139 -25.39 8.40 -5.98
CA ALA A 139 -26.74 8.59 -5.43
C ALA A 139 -27.68 7.43 -5.78
N ALA A 140 -27.33 6.62 -6.76
CA ALA A 140 -28.09 5.45 -7.17
C ALA A 140 -27.75 4.19 -6.37
N ASP A 141 -26.72 4.25 -5.59
CA ASP A 141 -26.19 3.10 -4.85
C ASP A 141 -26.89 2.92 -3.50
#